data_f115de65a2455107e936250dd28f1589
#
_entry.id   f115de65a2455107e936250dd28f1589
#
_cell.length_a   1.000
_cell.length_b   1.000
_cell.length_c   1.000
_cell.angle_alpha   90.00
_cell.angle_beta   90.00
_cell.angle_gamma   90.00
#
_symmetry.space_group_name_H-M   'P 1'
#
loop_
_entity.id
_entity.type
_entity.pdbx_description
1 polymer ?
#
loop_
_entity_poly.entity_id
_entity_poly.type
_entity_poly.pdbx_seq_one_letter_code
_entity_poly.pdbx_strand_id
1 'polypeptide(L)'
;MEQQYSLSRRTFLAGSAVAAATAGLALSGCGSSSSSEGGKPSGSAANTGGVITAACSYKNANYNPIGASSALMLPAIQHCLEGLYELDYFTGESNAALAAGEPVKVSETEYEVALREGATFSNGEAVTAADVVAVIEANKANATYKDMLSFIDTVAAKDDATVSFTLAYPFVDSDKQLKERLSLCRVFPAAEITKETMTTPPTGSGAWAFGECNGEDGGELNFVPNPKYNGPKPASADAMQWLVRVDNT
;
A
#
# COMPACT_ATOMS: atom_id res chain seq x y z
N MET A 1 15.56 -42.99 18.86
CA MET A 1 14.32 -42.74 19.60
C MET A 1 13.90 -41.30 19.33
N GLU A 2 13.12 -41.09 18.28
CA GLU A 2 12.56 -39.77 17.95
C GLU A 2 11.22 -39.62 18.66
N GLN A 3 11.11 -38.64 19.55
CA GLN A 3 9.84 -38.25 20.15
C GLN A 3 9.21 -37.17 19.25
N GLN A 4 8.23 -37.55 18.46
CA GLN A 4 7.35 -36.63 17.76
C GLN A 4 6.36 -35.99 18.76
N TYR A 5 6.50 -34.68 18.98
CA TYR A 5 5.50 -33.90 19.70
C TYR A 5 4.42 -33.46 18.71
N SER A 6 3.27 -34.10 18.72
CA SER A 6 2.10 -33.66 18.00
C SER A 6 1.28 -32.70 18.91
N LEU A 7 1.29 -31.41 18.62
CA LEU A 7 0.44 -30.44 19.29
C LEU A 7 -0.98 -30.48 18.70
N SER A 8 -1.92 -30.98 19.49
CA SER A 8 -3.34 -31.03 19.13
C SER A 8 -3.96 -29.61 19.20
N ARG A 9 -4.86 -29.28 18.25
CA ARG A 9 -5.62 -28.02 18.22
C ARG A 9 -6.40 -27.69 19.51
N ARG A 10 -6.65 -28.67 20.34
CA ARG A 10 -7.34 -28.49 21.63
C ARG A 10 -6.43 -27.94 22.73
N THR A 11 -5.11 -28.11 22.64
CA THR A 11 -4.14 -27.59 23.61
C THR A 11 -3.85 -26.11 23.40
N PHE A 12 -4.05 -25.59 22.18
CA PHE A 12 -3.84 -24.17 21.87
C PHE A 12 -4.96 -23.27 22.45
N LEU A 13 -6.19 -23.77 22.59
CA LEU A 13 -7.31 -23.01 23.11
C LEU A 13 -7.44 -22.99 24.65
N ALA A 14 -6.65 -23.79 25.36
CA ALA A 14 -6.67 -23.83 26.82
C ALA A 14 -5.65 -22.90 27.50
N GLY A 15 -4.72 -22.27 26.72
CA GLY A 15 -3.67 -21.39 27.23
C GLY A 15 -4.01 -19.90 27.34
N SER A 16 -5.21 -19.47 26.86
CA SER A 16 -5.55 -18.06 26.75
C SER A 16 -6.51 -17.53 27.80
N ALA A 17 -6.77 -18.29 28.88
CA ALA A 17 -7.79 -17.93 29.88
C ALA A 17 -7.26 -17.59 31.28
N VAL A 18 -5.97 -17.28 31.46
CA VAL A 18 -5.44 -16.85 32.76
C VAL A 18 -4.56 -15.62 32.60
N ALA A 19 -5.15 -14.46 32.31
CA ALA A 19 -4.53 -13.15 32.58
C ALA A 19 -5.60 -12.04 32.53
N ALA A 20 -6.63 -12.15 33.33
CA ALA A 20 -7.58 -11.06 33.53
C ALA A 20 -8.14 -11.09 34.96
N ALA A 21 -7.26 -10.80 35.95
CA ALA A 21 -7.73 -10.44 37.29
C ALA A 21 -6.56 -9.78 38.04
N THR A 22 -6.40 -8.46 37.91
CA THR A 22 -6.00 -7.51 38.95
C THR A 22 -5.79 -6.13 38.32
N ALA A 23 -6.79 -5.26 38.46
CA ALA A 23 -6.65 -3.82 38.70
C ALA A 23 -8.04 -3.16 38.58
N GLY A 24 -8.87 -3.40 39.54
CA GLY A 24 -9.98 -2.49 39.82
C GLY A 24 -9.54 -1.65 41.02
N LEU A 25 -9.57 -0.32 40.86
CA LEU A 25 -10.03 0.63 41.88
C LEU A 25 -9.61 2.05 41.51
N ALA A 26 -10.59 2.89 41.60
CA ALA A 26 -10.56 4.36 41.64
C ALA A 26 -10.68 5.07 40.30
N LEU A 27 -11.91 5.59 40.02
CA LEU A 27 -12.15 7.02 40.11
C LEU A 27 -13.63 7.34 39.87
N SER A 28 -14.28 7.69 40.93
CA SER A 28 -15.57 8.40 40.93
C SER A 28 -15.35 9.85 40.50
N GLY A 29 -16.04 10.30 39.47
CA GLY A 29 -16.06 11.69 39.04
C GLY A 29 -17.38 11.97 38.30
N CYS A 30 -18.34 12.57 38.97
CA CYS A 30 -19.58 13.12 38.43
C CYS A 30 -19.34 14.22 37.40
N GLY A 31 -20.22 14.30 36.40
CA GLY A 31 -20.36 15.55 35.65
C GLY A 31 -21.09 15.42 34.32
N SER A 32 -22.42 15.61 34.36
CA SER A 32 -23.29 16.27 33.38
C SER A 32 -23.42 15.75 31.94
N SER A 33 -24.64 15.31 31.69
CA SER A 33 -25.33 15.14 30.42
C SER A 33 -25.19 16.32 29.47
N SER A 34 -24.78 16.08 28.22
CA SER A 34 -25.31 16.77 27.06
C SER A 34 -25.24 15.83 25.86
N SER A 35 -26.40 15.59 25.28
CA SER A 35 -26.66 14.91 24.02
C SER A 35 -25.97 15.67 22.86
N SER A 36 -25.21 14.97 22.04
CA SER A 36 -24.96 15.40 20.65
C SER A 36 -24.56 14.21 19.80
N GLU A 37 -25.37 13.97 18.82
CA GLU A 37 -25.22 13.43 17.47
C GLU A 37 -23.95 12.65 17.10
N GLY A 38 -24.24 11.52 16.41
CA GLY A 38 -23.32 10.56 15.88
C GLY A 38 -22.19 11.14 15.02
N GLY A 39 -21.03 11.24 15.61
CA GLY A 39 -19.78 11.35 14.87
C GLY A 39 -19.30 9.95 14.48
N LYS A 40 -19.16 9.71 13.16
CA LYS A 40 -18.38 8.57 12.65
C LYS A 40 -17.04 8.54 13.40
N PRO A 41 -16.55 7.38 13.86
CA PRO A 41 -15.19 7.28 14.32
C PRO A 41 -14.25 7.45 13.13
N SER A 42 -13.69 8.63 12.97
CA SER A 42 -12.46 8.85 12.21
C SER A 42 -11.34 8.20 13.04
N GLY A 43 -11.20 6.90 12.88
CA GLY A 43 -10.12 6.16 13.49
C GLY A 43 -8.82 6.46 12.76
N SER A 44 -8.20 7.59 13.08
CA SER A 44 -6.75 7.72 12.94
C SER A 44 -6.16 6.60 13.80
N ALA A 45 -5.57 5.58 13.17
CA ALA A 45 -4.81 4.57 13.88
C ALA A 45 -3.75 5.33 14.69
N ALA A 46 -3.90 5.36 16.01
CA ALA A 46 -2.91 5.99 16.87
C ALA A 46 -1.59 5.24 16.66
N ASN A 47 -0.53 5.97 16.32
CA ASN A 47 0.83 5.41 16.36
C ASN A 47 1.06 4.91 17.79
N THR A 48 1.23 3.59 17.93
CA THR A 48 1.43 2.95 19.22
C THR A 48 2.90 2.96 19.63
N GLY A 49 3.78 3.54 18.81
CA GLY A 49 5.24 3.54 19.01
C GLY A 49 5.89 2.20 18.69
N GLY A 50 7.23 2.17 18.79
CA GLY A 50 8.02 0.96 18.62
C GLY A 50 8.42 0.65 17.18
N VAL A 51 9.11 -0.49 17.00
CA VAL A 51 9.63 -0.94 15.71
C VAL A 51 8.95 -2.24 15.30
N ILE A 52 8.41 -2.26 14.08
CA ILE A 52 7.90 -3.49 13.47
C ILE A 52 9.08 -4.21 12.83
N THR A 53 9.42 -5.41 13.30
CA THR A 53 10.49 -6.20 12.71
C THR A 53 9.92 -7.43 12.00
N ALA A 54 10.30 -7.64 10.76
CA ALA A 54 9.97 -8.82 9.97
C ALA A 54 11.24 -9.49 9.43
N ALA A 55 11.17 -10.77 9.10
CA ALA A 55 12.24 -11.47 8.40
C ALA A 55 11.76 -11.95 7.04
N CYS A 56 12.64 -11.88 6.05
CA CYS A 56 12.35 -12.32 4.69
C CYS A 56 13.49 -13.22 4.20
N SER A 57 13.12 -14.35 3.58
CA SER A 57 14.07 -15.34 3.06
C SER A 57 14.45 -15.11 1.58
N TYR A 58 14.15 -13.94 1.02
CA TYR A 58 14.43 -13.61 -0.36
C TYR A 58 15.38 -12.41 -0.45
N LYS A 59 16.34 -12.48 -1.37
CA LYS A 59 17.17 -11.33 -1.76
C LYS A 59 16.41 -10.42 -2.72
N ASN A 60 16.77 -9.15 -2.73
CA ASN A 60 16.30 -8.21 -3.74
C ASN A 60 17.42 -7.25 -4.15
N ALA A 61 17.77 -7.31 -5.43
CA ALA A 61 18.76 -6.41 -6.04
C ALA A 61 18.08 -5.36 -6.95
N ASN A 62 16.75 -5.39 -7.09
CA ASN A 62 16.03 -4.50 -7.99
C ASN A 62 14.83 -3.88 -7.29
N TYR A 63 14.84 -2.56 -7.13
CA TYR A 63 13.76 -1.78 -6.52
C TYR A 63 12.78 -1.20 -7.54
N ASN A 64 12.89 -1.55 -8.84
CA ASN A 64 12.01 -1.03 -9.87
C ASN A 64 10.56 -1.53 -9.68
N PRO A 65 9.58 -0.63 -9.48
CA PRO A 65 8.18 -1.01 -9.31
C PRO A 65 7.52 -1.51 -10.60
N ILE A 66 8.07 -1.11 -11.78
CA ILE A 66 7.47 -1.47 -13.08
C ILE A 66 7.62 -2.96 -13.33
N GLY A 67 6.48 -3.64 -13.37
CA GLY A 67 6.43 -5.10 -13.55
C GLY A 67 7.00 -5.88 -12.37
N ALA A 68 7.06 -5.29 -11.18
CA ALA A 68 7.58 -5.96 -9.98
C ALA A 68 6.78 -7.23 -9.65
N SER A 69 7.49 -8.33 -9.42
CA SER A 69 6.92 -9.64 -9.10
C SER A 69 7.65 -10.38 -7.97
N SER A 70 8.67 -9.75 -7.38
CA SER A 70 9.45 -10.32 -6.27
C SER A 70 8.62 -10.41 -5.00
N ALA A 71 8.66 -11.56 -4.32
CA ALA A 71 7.97 -11.78 -3.05
C ALA A 71 8.46 -10.84 -1.91
N LEU A 72 9.68 -10.35 -1.99
CA LEU A 72 10.19 -9.33 -1.06
C LEU A 72 9.80 -7.93 -1.50
N MET A 73 9.95 -7.63 -2.81
CA MET A 73 9.80 -6.27 -3.30
C MET A 73 8.34 -5.81 -3.35
N LEU A 74 7.40 -6.67 -3.77
CA LEU A 74 5.99 -6.29 -3.84
C LEU A 74 5.45 -5.75 -2.50
N PRO A 75 5.57 -6.46 -1.37
CA PRO A 75 5.12 -5.91 -0.09
C PRO A 75 5.90 -4.64 0.31
N ALA A 76 7.22 -4.57 0.05
CA ALA A 76 8.03 -3.40 0.40
C ALA A 76 7.54 -2.14 -0.33
N ILE A 77 7.34 -2.21 -1.65
CA ILE A 77 6.84 -1.07 -2.43
C ILE A 77 5.40 -0.71 -2.06
N GLN A 78 4.56 -1.67 -1.65
CA GLN A 78 3.19 -1.39 -1.22
C GLN A 78 3.11 -0.52 0.05
N HIS A 79 4.10 -0.55 0.90
CA HIS A 79 4.16 0.32 2.07
C HIS A 79 4.59 1.75 1.73
N CYS A 80 5.46 1.89 0.71
CA CYS A 80 6.10 3.16 0.37
C CYS A 80 5.45 3.87 -0.82
N LEU A 81 4.83 3.14 -1.75
CA LEU A 81 4.22 3.66 -2.95
C LEU A 81 2.73 3.35 -2.97
N GLU A 82 1.91 4.36 -3.19
CA GLU A 82 0.47 4.18 -3.37
C GLU A 82 0.15 3.87 -4.85
N GLY A 83 -0.89 3.06 -5.07
CA GLY A 83 -1.62 3.03 -6.34
C GLY A 83 -2.72 4.10 -6.34
N LEU A 84 -3.46 4.26 -7.44
CA LEU A 84 -4.71 5.03 -7.40
C LEU A 84 -5.70 4.42 -6.42
N TYR A 85 -5.72 3.09 -6.36
CA TYR A 85 -6.52 2.30 -5.43
C TYR A 85 -5.65 1.27 -4.71
N GLU A 86 -6.10 0.81 -3.56
CA GLU A 86 -5.46 -0.24 -2.76
C GLU A 86 -6.42 -1.40 -2.57
N LEU A 87 -5.99 -2.61 -2.92
CA LEU A 87 -6.77 -3.81 -2.68
C LEU A 87 -6.71 -4.19 -1.19
N ASP A 88 -7.87 -4.29 -0.58
CA ASP A 88 -8.01 -4.87 0.74
C ASP A 88 -8.10 -6.40 0.60
N TYR A 89 -7.06 -7.09 1.03
CA TYR A 89 -6.97 -8.56 0.91
C TYR A 89 -7.94 -9.34 1.80
N PHE A 90 -8.55 -8.69 2.79
CA PHE A 90 -9.55 -9.32 3.67
C PHE A 90 -10.95 -9.22 3.09
N THR A 91 -11.30 -8.11 2.48
CA THR A 91 -12.62 -7.87 1.90
C THR A 91 -12.67 -8.13 0.40
N GLY A 92 -11.53 -8.07 -0.30
CA GLY A 92 -11.44 -8.12 -1.75
C GLY A 92 -11.90 -6.83 -2.43
N GLU A 93 -12.07 -5.75 -1.67
CA GLU A 93 -12.46 -4.43 -2.18
C GLU A 93 -11.25 -3.57 -2.51
N SER A 94 -11.34 -2.79 -3.58
CA SER A 94 -10.31 -1.79 -3.93
C SER A 94 -10.77 -0.42 -3.45
N ASN A 95 -10.04 0.12 -2.46
CA ASN A 95 -10.34 1.40 -1.82
C ASN A 95 -9.48 2.52 -2.42
N ALA A 96 -10.00 3.74 -2.47
CA ALA A 96 -9.25 4.91 -2.94
C ALA A 96 -8.01 5.15 -2.04
N ALA A 97 -6.87 5.40 -2.69
CA ALA A 97 -5.58 5.74 -2.07
C ALA A 97 -5.06 7.08 -2.62
N LEU A 98 -4.38 7.11 -3.77
CA LEU A 98 -4.09 8.37 -4.47
C LEU A 98 -5.32 8.95 -5.16
N ALA A 99 -6.32 8.12 -5.50
CA ALA A 99 -7.59 8.62 -5.98
C ALA A 99 -8.35 9.36 -4.87
N ALA A 100 -9.06 10.43 -5.23
CA ALA A 100 -9.94 11.17 -4.32
C ALA A 100 -11.23 10.42 -3.99
N GLY A 101 -11.59 9.40 -4.79
CA GLY A 101 -12.80 8.61 -4.63
C GLY A 101 -12.98 7.59 -5.75
N GLU A 102 -14.22 7.20 -6.00
CA GLU A 102 -14.58 6.25 -7.06
C GLU A 102 -14.31 6.83 -8.46
N PRO A 103 -14.02 5.97 -9.46
CA PRO A 103 -13.92 6.41 -10.85
C PRO A 103 -15.26 7.02 -11.31
N VAL A 104 -15.20 8.17 -11.95
CA VAL A 104 -16.39 8.79 -12.55
C VAL A 104 -16.59 8.22 -13.95
N LYS A 105 -17.68 7.50 -14.17
CA LYS A 105 -18.05 6.97 -15.49
C LYS A 105 -18.56 8.11 -16.37
N VAL A 106 -17.81 8.43 -17.44
CA VAL A 106 -18.16 9.47 -18.43
C VAL A 106 -18.99 8.89 -19.57
N SER A 107 -18.62 7.68 -20.03
CA SER A 107 -19.35 6.91 -21.03
C SER A 107 -19.24 5.40 -20.73
N GLU A 108 -19.69 4.55 -21.65
CA GLU A 108 -19.57 3.08 -21.47
C GLU A 108 -18.11 2.60 -21.41
N THR A 109 -17.18 3.37 -21.95
CA THR A 109 -15.76 3.03 -22.00
C THR A 109 -14.85 4.11 -21.42
N GLU A 110 -15.40 5.26 -21.03
CA GLU A 110 -14.57 6.37 -20.53
C GLU A 110 -14.79 6.60 -19.04
N TYR A 111 -13.69 6.74 -18.32
CA TYR A 111 -13.64 6.98 -16.88
C TYR A 111 -12.69 8.11 -16.56
N GLU A 112 -12.99 8.88 -15.52
CA GLU A 112 -12.12 9.89 -14.94
C GLU A 112 -11.85 9.57 -13.47
N VAL A 113 -10.60 9.75 -13.06
CA VAL A 113 -10.16 9.57 -11.68
C VAL A 113 -9.46 10.85 -11.22
N ALA A 114 -10.07 11.54 -10.26
CA ALA A 114 -9.43 12.68 -9.61
C ALA A 114 -8.39 12.21 -8.58
N LEU A 115 -7.27 12.91 -8.47
CA LEU A 115 -6.24 12.66 -7.46
C LEU A 115 -6.65 13.31 -6.13
N ARG A 116 -6.22 12.70 -5.03
CA ARG A 116 -6.37 13.22 -3.67
C ARG A 116 -5.66 14.56 -3.56
N GLU A 117 -6.39 15.57 -3.06
CA GLU A 117 -5.85 16.92 -2.87
C GLU A 117 -4.62 16.89 -1.93
N GLY A 118 -3.59 17.61 -2.33
CA GLY A 118 -2.36 17.73 -1.55
C GLY A 118 -1.52 16.45 -1.45
N ALA A 119 -1.77 15.43 -2.29
CA ALA A 119 -0.91 14.25 -2.36
C ALA A 119 0.50 14.65 -2.80
N THR A 120 1.51 14.21 -2.02
CA THR A 120 2.91 14.51 -2.29
C THR A 120 3.76 13.25 -2.15
N PHE A 121 4.84 13.20 -2.87
CA PHE A 121 5.91 12.24 -2.64
C PHE A 121 6.67 12.56 -1.35
N SER A 122 7.44 11.61 -0.84
CA SER A 122 8.23 11.75 0.39
C SER A 122 9.32 12.84 0.29
N ASN A 123 9.75 13.19 -0.92
CA ASN A 123 10.63 14.34 -1.18
C ASN A 123 9.91 15.70 -1.13
N GLY A 124 8.58 15.72 -1.09
CA GLY A 124 7.74 16.92 -1.02
C GLY A 124 7.24 17.44 -2.37
N GLU A 125 7.60 16.80 -3.47
CA GLU A 125 7.02 17.10 -4.79
C GLU A 125 5.57 16.66 -4.87
N ALA A 126 4.72 17.40 -5.56
CA ALA A 126 3.32 17.03 -5.75
C ALA A 126 3.20 15.79 -6.65
N VAL A 127 2.28 14.90 -6.30
CA VAL A 127 1.88 13.80 -7.20
C VAL A 127 0.95 14.39 -8.26
N THR A 128 1.26 14.15 -9.52
CA THR A 128 0.50 14.67 -10.65
C THR A 128 -0.14 13.56 -11.50
N ALA A 129 -1.16 13.92 -12.28
CA ALA A 129 -1.74 13.02 -13.26
C ALA A 129 -0.71 12.54 -14.31
N ALA A 130 0.30 13.37 -14.62
CA ALA A 130 1.39 12.98 -15.53
C ALA A 130 2.23 11.82 -14.96
N ASP A 131 2.50 11.81 -13.64
CA ASP A 131 3.22 10.70 -12.99
C ASP A 131 2.42 9.40 -13.08
N VAL A 132 1.11 9.48 -12.83
CA VAL A 132 0.20 8.32 -12.94
C VAL A 132 0.18 7.78 -14.37
N VAL A 133 0.02 8.64 -15.37
CA VAL A 133 0.02 8.26 -16.79
C VAL A 133 1.32 7.58 -17.16
N ALA A 134 2.46 8.17 -16.79
CA ALA A 134 3.78 7.62 -17.11
C ALA A 134 3.98 6.21 -16.50
N VAL A 135 3.58 6.01 -15.25
CA VAL A 135 3.65 4.70 -14.58
C VAL A 135 2.75 3.67 -15.24
N ILE A 136 1.51 4.03 -15.59
CA ILE A 136 0.57 3.09 -16.23
C ILE A 136 1.07 2.71 -17.62
N GLU A 137 1.52 3.66 -18.43
CA GLU A 137 2.09 3.37 -19.75
C GLU A 137 3.35 2.51 -19.67
N ALA A 138 4.22 2.75 -18.68
CA ALA A 138 5.38 1.89 -18.45
C ALA A 138 4.98 0.45 -18.09
N ASN A 139 3.95 0.27 -17.25
CA ASN A 139 3.44 -1.05 -16.91
C ASN A 139 2.70 -1.73 -18.09
N LYS A 140 1.95 -0.98 -18.91
CA LYS A 140 1.34 -1.50 -20.16
C LYS A 140 2.40 -2.00 -21.14
N ALA A 141 3.57 -1.38 -21.17
CA ALA A 141 4.70 -1.80 -22.00
C ALA A 141 5.52 -2.97 -21.39
N ASN A 142 5.33 -3.28 -20.10
CA ASN A 142 6.09 -4.31 -19.40
C ASN A 142 5.50 -5.70 -19.62
N ALA A 143 6.35 -6.69 -19.88
CA ALA A 143 5.94 -8.06 -20.17
C ALA A 143 5.12 -8.73 -19.06
N THR A 144 5.32 -8.33 -17.79
CA THR A 144 4.61 -8.90 -16.63
C THR A 144 3.16 -8.40 -16.55
N TYR A 145 2.91 -7.10 -16.84
CA TYR A 145 1.60 -6.48 -16.61
C TYR A 145 0.81 -6.12 -17.87
N LYS A 146 1.43 -6.19 -19.06
CA LYS A 146 0.78 -5.80 -20.32
C LYS A 146 -0.58 -6.47 -20.56
N ASP A 147 -0.67 -7.77 -20.30
CA ASP A 147 -1.90 -8.52 -20.54
C ASP A 147 -3.00 -8.15 -19.54
N MET A 148 -2.64 -7.87 -18.27
CA MET A 148 -3.56 -7.43 -17.24
C MET A 148 -4.08 -6.00 -17.45
N LEU A 149 -3.31 -5.16 -18.15
CA LEU A 149 -3.67 -3.77 -18.46
C LEU A 149 -4.17 -3.58 -19.90
N SER A 150 -4.24 -4.64 -20.71
CA SER A 150 -4.62 -4.60 -22.13
C SER A 150 -6.04 -4.09 -22.38
N PHE A 151 -6.93 -4.17 -21.37
CA PHE A 151 -8.28 -3.63 -21.46
C PHE A 151 -8.33 -2.08 -21.38
N ILE A 152 -7.25 -1.43 -20.89
CA ILE A 152 -7.08 0.03 -20.94
C ILE A 152 -6.47 0.37 -22.29
N ASP A 153 -7.27 0.95 -23.19
CA ASP A 153 -6.81 1.40 -24.49
C ASP A 153 -5.90 2.60 -24.34
N THR A 154 -6.42 3.68 -23.75
CA THR A 154 -5.65 4.91 -23.52
C THR A 154 -5.75 5.39 -22.06
N VAL A 155 -4.68 6.03 -21.61
CA VAL A 155 -4.63 6.78 -20.37
C VAL A 155 -4.02 8.15 -20.65
N ALA A 156 -4.60 9.23 -20.13
CA ALA A 156 -4.13 10.59 -20.35
C ALA A 156 -4.36 11.48 -19.13
N ALA A 157 -3.49 12.46 -18.92
CA ALA A 157 -3.74 13.54 -17.98
C ALA A 157 -4.73 14.52 -18.60
N LYS A 158 -5.90 14.67 -18.00
CA LYS A 158 -6.89 15.69 -18.40
C LYS A 158 -6.48 17.07 -17.91
N ASP A 159 -5.93 17.10 -16.71
CA ASP A 159 -5.29 18.23 -16.05
C ASP A 159 -4.26 17.68 -15.03
N ASP A 160 -3.66 18.53 -14.19
CA ASP A 160 -2.64 18.11 -13.23
C ASP A 160 -3.17 17.14 -12.15
N ALA A 161 -4.47 17.15 -11.89
CA ALA A 161 -5.10 16.39 -10.82
C ALA A 161 -6.14 15.35 -11.31
N THR A 162 -6.35 15.20 -12.62
CA THR A 162 -7.36 14.29 -13.18
C THR A 162 -6.77 13.42 -14.27
N VAL A 163 -6.92 12.12 -14.11
CA VAL A 163 -6.53 11.10 -15.10
C VAL A 163 -7.76 10.58 -15.81
N SER A 164 -7.74 10.57 -17.14
CA SER A 164 -8.78 9.97 -17.99
C SER A 164 -8.32 8.61 -18.52
N PHE A 165 -9.26 7.67 -18.55
CA PHE A 165 -9.08 6.32 -19.06
C PHE A 165 -10.09 6.04 -20.15
N THR A 166 -9.64 5.46 -21.26
CA THR A 166 -10.52 4.86 -22.26
C THR A 166 -10.29 3.35 -22.26
N LEU A 167 -11.35 2.57 -22.09
CA LEU A 167 -11.30 1.11 -22.15
C LEU A 167 -11.46 0.64 -23.59
N ALA A 168 -10.79 -0.45 -23.95
CA ALA A 168 -10.83 -1.03 -25.28
C ALA A 168 -12.24 -1.53 -25.68
N TYR A 169 -13.06 -1.89 -24.68
CA TYR A 169 -14.44 -2.34 -24.86
C TYR A 169 -15.23 -2.19 -23.55
N PRO A 170 -16.56 -2.01 -23.61
CA PRO A 170 -17.38 -1.99 -22.41
C PRO A 170 -17.56 -3.41 -21.87
N PHE A 171 -17.56 -3.57 -20.55
CA PHE A 171 -17.85 -4.84 -19.89
C PHE A 171 -18.52 -4.64 -18.54
N VAL A 172 -19.07 -5.71 -17.98
CA VAL A 172 -19.75 -5.68 -16.68
C VAL A 172 -18.73 -5.43 -15.57
N ASP A 173 -19.10 -4.59 -14.59
CA ASP A 173 -18.24 -4.20 -13.45
C ASP A 173 -16.90 -3.60 -13.88
N SER A 174 -16.90 -2.85 -15.00
CA SER A 174 -15.68 -2.22 -15.54
C SER A 174 -15.01 -1.26 -14.58
N ASP A 175 -15.77 -0.55 -13.74
CA ASP A 175 -15.27 0.30 -12.66
C ASP A 175 -14.50 -0.50 -11.59
N LYS A 176 -15.07 -1.61 -11.15
CA LYS A 176 -14.43 -2.51 -10.18
C LYS A 176 -13.12 -3.07 -10.73
N GLN A 177 -13.16 -3.60 -11.97
CA GLN A 177 -11.96 -4.15 -12.59
C GLN A 177 -10.90 -3.09 -12.86
N LEU A 178 -11.29 -1.88 -13.24
CA LEU A 178 -10.38 -0.76 -13.38
C LEU A 178 -9.65 -0.48 -12.07
N LYS A 179 -10.37 -0.37 -10.95
CA LYS A 179 -9.77 -0.17 -9.63
C LYS A 179 -8.81 -1.29 -9.24
N GLU A 180 -9.22 -2.56 -9.42
CA GLU A 180 -8.38 -3.72 -9.11
C GLU A 180 -7.06 -3.72 -9.90
N ARG A 181 -7.09 -3.38 -11.19
CA ARG A 181 -5.89 -3.32 -12.02
C ARG A 181 -5.01 -2.12 -11.68
N LEU A 182 -5.61 -0.97 -11.40
CA LEU A 182 -4.88 0.23 -11.01
C LEU A 182 -4.21 0.08 -9.63
N SER A 183 -4.69 -0.81 -8.76
CA SER A 183 -4.02 -1.12 -7.50
C SER A 183 -2.65 -1.78 -7.67
N LEU A 184 -2.39 -2.39 -8.82
CA LEU A 184 -1.09 -3.00 -9.16
C LEU A 184 -0.05 -1.97 -9.63
N CYS A 185 -0.51 -0.81 -10.14
CA CYS A 185 0.36 0.24 -10.67
C CYS A 185 0.77 1.18 -9.54
N ARG A 186 1.98 1.02 -9.01
CA ARG A 186 2.52 1.82 -7.91
C ARG A 186 3.12 3.11 -8.44
N VAL A 187 2.58 4.26 -8.01
CA VAL A 187 2.95 5.57 -8.52
C VAL A 187 4.22 6.09 -7.85
N PHE A 188 5.13 6.58 -8.66
CA PHE A 188 6.36 7.25 -8.27
C PHE A 188 6.71 8.29 -9.34
N PRO A 189 7.65 9.24 -9.10
CA PRO A 189 7.93 10.32 -10.04
C PRO A 189 8.24 9.80 -11.44
N ALA A 190 7.61 10.39 -12.45
CA ALA A 190 7.82 10.02 -13.86
C ALA A 190 9.29 10.11 -14.26
N ALA A 191 10.05 11.06 -13.67
CA ALA A 191 11.46 11.25 -13.90
C ALA A 191 12.35 10.08 -13.42
N GLU A 192 11.85 9.26 -12.49
CA GLU A 192 12.56 8.08 -11.97
C GLU A 192 12.28 6.80 -12.77
N ILE A 193 11.34 6.83 -13.73
CA ILE A 193 10.96 5.65 -14.51
C ILE A 193 12.12 5.19 -15.40
N THR A 194 12.53 3.94 -15.25
CA THR A 194 13.56 3.29 -16.06
C THR A 194 13.11 1.87 -16.44
N LYS A 195 13.65 1.36 -17.56
CA LYS A 195 13.52 -0.06 -17.94
C LYS A 195 14.60 -0.94 -17.31
N GLU A 196 15.56 -0.32 -16.66
CA GLU A 196 16.72 -0.98 -16.07
C GLU A 196 16.45 -1.36 -14.61
N THR A 197 17.38 -2.11 -14.04
CA THR A 197 17.41 -2.40 -12.60
C THR A 197 17.65 -1.12 -11.83
N MET A 198 16.77 -0.84 -10.86
CA MET A 198 16.96 0.22 -9.88
C MET A 198 17.71 -0.34 -8.67
N THR A 199 18.90 0.18 -8.43
CA THR A 199 19.74 -0.22 -7.28
C THR A 199 19.39 0.55 -6.00
N THR A 200 18.64 1.63 -6.12
CA THR A 200 18.10 2.44 -5.03
C THR A 200 16.58 2.43 -5.08
N PRO A 201 15.90 2.41 -3.93
CA PRO A 201 14.45 2.50 -3.89
C PRO A 201 13.93 3.81 -4.50
N PRO A 202 12.78 3.79 -5.20
CA PRO A 202 12.16 4.98 -5.74
C PRO A 202 11.50 5.83 -4.66
N THR A 203 11.28 7.10 -4.97
CA THR A 203 10.51 8.03 -4.14
C THR A 203 9.02 7.66 -4.19
N GLY A 204 8.38 7.47 -3.04
CA GLY A 204 6.96 7.10 -2.97
C GLY A 204 6.11 8.12 -2.23
N SER A 205 4.80 7.99 -2.36
CA SER A 205 3.79 8.80 -1.67
C SER A 205 3.12 8.10 -0.49
N GLY A 206 3.51 6.84 -0.21
CA GLY A 206 2.89 6.00 0.81
C GLY A 206 3.12 6.46 2.25
N ALA A 207 2.48 5.77 3.19
CA ALA A 207 2.59 6.05 4.63
C ALA A 207 4.01 5.85 5.16
N TRP A 208 4.80 5.04 4.50
CA TRP A 208 6.20 4.78 4.79
C TRP A 208 7.08 5.30 3.67
N ALA A 209 8.27 5.73 4.00
CA ALA A 209 9.34 6.01 3.05
C ALA A 209 10.48 4.99 3.23
N PHE A 210 11.15 4.65 2.14
CA PHE A 210 12.37 3.85 2.21
C PHE A 210 13.47 4.62 2.97
N GLY A 211 14.07 3.96 3.94
CA GLY A 211 15.31 4.39 4.57
C GLY A 211 16.52 3.74 3.90
N GLU A 212 17.55 3.42 4.68
CA GLU A 212 18.67 2.63 4.17
C GLU A 212 18.22 1.20 3.86
N CYS A 213 18.49 0.74 2.65
CA CYS A 213 18.06 -0.56 2.16
C CYS A 213 19.24 -1.35 1.59
N ASN A 214 19.44 -2.55 2.13
CA ASN A 214 20.35 -3.56 1.61
C ASN A 214 19.58 -4.87 1.44
N GLY A 215 19.25 -5.23 0.22
CA GLY A 215 18.48 -6.44 -0.11
C GLY A 215 19.31 -7.72 -0.22
N GLU A 216 20.61 -7.70 0.10
CA GLU A 216 21.47 -8.87 0.13
C GLU A 216 21.26 -9.69 1.41
N ASP A 217 21.73 -10.94 1.40
CA ASP A 217 21.68 -11.80 2.58
C ASP A 217 22.47 -11.20 3.74
N GLY A 218 21.86 -11.20 4.93
CA GLY A 218 22.39 -10.50 6.08
C GLY A 218 22.08 -9.01 6.11
N GLY A 219 21.53 -8.44 5.04
CA GLY A 219 21.12 -7.05 4.95
C GLY A 219 19.75 -6.76 5.57
N GLU A 220 19.30 -5.52 5.42
CA GLU A 220 18.06 -4.99 6.00
C GLU A 220 17.41 -3.99 5.06
N LEU A 221 16.08 -3.99 5.00
CA LEU A 221 15.30 -2.91 4.43
C LEU A 221 14.68 -2.13 5.58
N ASN A 222 15.01 -0.86 5.68
CA ASN A 222 14.50 0.01 6.72
C ASN A 222 13.46 0.96 6.14
N PHE A 223 12.39 1.19 6.91
CA PHE A 223 11.29 2.05 6.54
C PHE A 223 11.01 3.03 7.67
N VAL A 224 10.80 4.28 7.31
CA VAL A 224 10.48 5.37 8.25
C VAL A 224 9.10 5.94 7.93
N PRO A 225 8.35 6.43 8.92
CA PRO A 225 7.10 7.13 8.66
C PRO A 225 7.31 8.28 7.68
N ASN A 226 6.46 8.39 6.68
CA ASN A 226 6.48 9.51 5.73
C ASN A 226 5.75 10.72 6.33
N PRO A 227 6.45 11.79 6.73
CA PRO A 227 5.82 12.95 7.36
C PRO A 227 4.97 13.79 6.37
N LYS A 228 5.08 13.51 5.08
CA LYS A 228 4.30 14.17 4.01
C LYS A 228 3.02 13.43 3.66
N TYR A 229 2.85 12.21 4.20
CA TYR A 229 1.67 11.41 3.91
C TYR A 229 0.38 12.05 4.45
N ASN A 230 -0.58 12.25 3.57
CA ASN A 230 -1.90 12.79 3.91
C ASN A 230 -3.05 11.82 3.57
N GLY A 231 -2.73 10.54 3.34
CA GLY A 231 -3.70 9.51 3.00
C GLY A 231 -4.41 8.92 4.21
N PRO A 232 -5.31 7.95 3.96
CA PRO A 232 -6.25 7.45 4.98
C PRO A 232 -5.62 6.54 6.05
N LYS A 233 -4.45 5.97 5.79
CA LYS A 233 -3.81 4.97 6.67
C LYS A 233 -2.36 5.36 6.97
N PRO A 234 -2.11 6.31 7.91
CA PRO A 234 -0.75 6.70 8.29
C PRO A 234 0.04 5.55 8.92
N ALA A 235 1.35 5.69 8.97
CA ALA A 235 2.23 4.73 9.62
C ALA A 235 1.83 4.53 11.08
N SER A 236 1.75 3.27 11.52
CA SER A 236 1.26 2.88 12.84
C SER A 236 2.38 2.61 13.86
N ALA A 237 3.64 2.76 13.47
CA ALA A 237 4.82 2.54 14.32
C ALA A 237 5.90 3.60 14.02
N ASP A 238 6.91 3.68 14.87
CA ASP A 238 8.02 4.64 14.73
C ASP A 238 8.99 4.24 13.60
N ALA A 239 9.12 2.94 13.35
CA ALA A 239 9.93 2.38 12.26
C ALA A 239 9.44 0.99 11.88
N MET A 240 9.81 0.55 10.69
CA MET A 240 9.67 -0.83 10.24
C MET A 240 11.01 -1.30 9.68
N GLN A 241 11.41 -2.52 10.00
CA GLN A 241 12.67 -3.12 9.59
C GLN A 241 12.44 -4.55 9.08
N TRP A 242 12.92 -4.83 7.89
CA TRP A 242 12.88 -6.17 7.34
C TRP A 242 14.28 -6.75 7.22
N LEU A 243 14.50 -7.84 7.93
CA LEU A 243 15.76 -8.55 7.96
C LEU A 243 15.81 -9.54 6.78
N VAL A 244 16.80 -9.41 5.90
CA VAL A 244 17.02 -10.35 4.80
C VAL A 244 17.86 -11.51 5.32
N ARG A 245 17.23 -12.68 5.44
CA ARG A 245 17.88 -13.90 5.95
C ARG A 245 17.58 -15.05 4.99
N VAL A 246 18.49 -15.26 4.06
CA VAL A 246 18.37 -16.34 3.08
C VAL A 246 18.95 -17.60 3.68
N ASP A 247 18.07 -18.58 3.92
CA ASP A 247 18.51 -19.88 4.42
C ASP A 247 19.17 -20.66 3.27
N ASN A 248 20.46 -20.94 3.41
CA ASN A 248 21.28 -21.68 2.43
C ASN A 248 21.47 -23.15 2.86
N THR A 249 20.46 -23.76 3.53
CA THR A 249 20.52 -25.20 3.86
C THR A 249 20.21 -26.08 2.67
#